data_4b6ad3695394585ec083c733a055bbce
#
_entry.id   4b6ad3695394585ec083c733a055bbce
#
_cell.length_a   1.000
_cell.length_b   1.000
_cell.length_c   1.000
_cell.angle_alpha   90.00
_cell.angle_beta   90.00
_cell.angle_gamma   90.00
#
_symmetry.space_group_name_H-M   'P 1'
#
loop_
_entity.id
_entity.type
_entity.pdbx_description
1 polymer ?
#
loop_
_entity_poly.entity_id
_entity_poly.type
_entity_poly.pdbx_seq_one_letter_code
_entity_poly.pdbx_strand_id
1 'polypeptide(L)'
;MLDTFFVNAPQGTAWPLGIDTVDQRLQERFPGMQAWIRHAPVLNKDYLDFDVVLAGTRRSGAYYQGGPLILNDGDEADWAPTIAWFLSLLPPGTPAVTMRETNPDQIVPLPADPSTAQIQQLLEELALP
;
A
#
# COMPACT_ATOMS: atom_id res chain seq x y z
N MET A 1 -5.01 -16.50 -5.09
CA MET A 1 -3.80 -16.22 -5.92
C MET A 1 -3.03 -15.06 -5.31
N LEU A 2 -1.74 -15.22 -5.16
CA LEU A 2 -0.89 -14.14 -4.66
C LEU A 2 -0.64 -13.11 -5.75
N ASP A 3 -0.62 -11.85 -5.36
CA ASP A 3 -0.41 -10.74 -6.28
C ASP A 3 0.31 -9.60 -5.57
N THR A 4 0.72 -8.60 -6.32
CA THR A 4 1.25 -7.35 -5.78
C THR A 4 0.21 -6.27 -6.01
N PHE A 5 -0.10 -5.54 -4.93
CA PHE A 5 -1.09 -4.47 -4.95
C PHE A 5 -0.41 -3.12 -4.83
N PHE A 6 -0.92 -2.15 -5.56
CA PHE A 6 -0.41 -0.77 -5.56
C PHE A 6 -1.51 0.16 -5.08
N VAL A 7 -1.17 1.03 -4.15
CA VAL A 7 -2.03 2.13 -3.72
C VAL A 7 -1.24 3.41 -3.93
N ASN A 8 -1.80 4.36 -4.66
CA ASN A 8 -1.05 5.55 -5.04
C ASN A 8 -1.92 6.81 -4.96
N ALA A 9 -1.24 7.94 -4.87
CA ALA A 9 -1.87 9.22 -5.13
C ALA A 9 -2.28 9.27 -6.61
N PRO A 10 -3.38 9.95 -6.97
CA PRO A 10 -3.75 10.10 -8.37
C PRO A 10 -2.62 10.71 -9.20
N GLN A 11 -2.59 10.38 -10.49
CA GLN A 11 -1.54 10.83 -11.40
C GLN A 11 -1.37 12.36 -11.33
N GLY A 12 -0.13 12.79 -11.27
CA GLY A 12 0.22 14.21 -11.16
C GLY A 12 0.14 14.78 -9.73
N THR A 13 -0.18 13.95 -8.74
CA THR A 13 -0.24 14.36 -7.33
C THR A 13 0.69 13.52 -6.48
N ALA A 14 0.93 13.96 -5.24
CA ALA A 14 1.70 13.20 -4.25
C ALA A 14 1.02 13.36 -2.90
N TRP A 15 1.15 12.32 -2.06
CA TRP A 15 0.61 12.39 -0.70
C TRP A 15 1.54 13.19 0.21
N PRO A 16 0.99 14.00 1.12
CA PRO A 16 1.78 14.71 2.13
C PRO A 16 2.13 13.78 3.30
N LEU A 17 2.75 12.65 3.03
CA LEU A 17 3.05 11.63 4.02
C LEU A 17 4.51 11.20 3.86
N GLY A 18 5.34 11.56 4.83
CA GLY A 18 6.76 11.25 4.80
C GLY A 18 7.08 9.82 5.18
N ILE A 19 8.21 9.29 4.69
CA ILE A 19 8.63 7.93 4.99
C ILE A 19 8.89 7.71 6.48
N ASP A 20 9.40 8.70 7.20
CA ASP A 20 9.67 8.57 8.64
C ASP A 20 8.37 8.34 9.42
N THR A 21 7.30 9.03 9.03
CA THR A 21 5.99 8.84 9.64
C THR A 21 5.45 7.45 9.34
N VAL A 22 5.55 7.01 8.09
CA VAL A 22 5.10 5.66 7.70
C VAL A 22 5.88 4.59 8.45
N ASP A 23 7.21 4.75 8.54
CA ASP A 23 8.06 3.82 9.29
C ASP A 23 7.61 3.71 10.75
N GLN A 24 7.43 4.84 11.42
CA GLN A 24 6.99 4.87 12.81
C GLN A 24 5.62 4.18 12.98
N ARG A 25 4.67 4.49 12.11
CA ARG A 25 3.31 3.94 12.19
C ARG A 25 3.29 2.44 11.88
N LEU A 26 4.11 1.99 10.93
CA LEU A 26 4.25 0.56 10.65
C LEU A 26 4.80 -0.20 11.86
N GLN A 27 5.80 0.36 12.54
CA GLN A 27 6.37 -0.27 13.73
C GLN A 27 5.36 -0.37 14.87
N GLU A 28 4.49 0.61 15.01
CA GLU A 28 3.40 0.57 16.00
C GLU A 28 2.38 -0.52 15.65
N ARG A 29 2.05 -0.66 14.37
CA ARG A 29 1.06 -1.66 13.91
C ARG A 29 1.62 -3.07 13.89
N PHE A 30 2.88 -3.23 13.51
CA PHE A 30 3.56 -4.52 13.37
C PHE A 30 4.82 -4.55 14.24
N PRO A 31 4.68 -4.72 15.56
CA PRO A 31 5.84 -4.77 16.44
C PRO A 31 6.80 -5.88 16.00
N GLY A 32 8.09 -5.55 15.93
CA GLY A 32 9.11 -6.50 15.50
C GLY A 32 9.32 -6.58 14.00
N MET A 33 8.63 -5.75 13.20
CA MET A 33 8.88 -5.67 11.77
C MET A 33 10.29 -5.16 11.49
N GLN A 34 10.77 -5.40 10.27
CA GLN A 34 12.06 -4.88 9.80
C GLN A 34 11.81 -3.88 8.68
N ALA A 35 12.57 -2.78 8.67
CA ALA A 35 12.45 -1.75 7.65
C ALA A 35 13.79 -1.10 7.36
N TRP A 36 13.97 -0.69 6.10
CA TRP A 36 15.18 -0.03 5.61
C TRP A 36 14.79 1.13 4.71
N ILE A 37 15.45 2.27 4.87
CA ILE A 37 15.29 3.39 3.96
C ILE A 37 16.32 3.23 2.84
N ARG A 38 15.84 3.23 1.61
CA ARG A 38 16.66 3.07 0.40
C ARG A 38 16.42 4.21 -0.56
N HIS A 39 17.32 4.40 -1.51
CA HIS A 39 17.20 5.40 -2.57
C HIS A 39 17.02 4.70 -3.92
N ALA A 40 15.99 5.12 -4.67
CA ALA A 40 15.75 4.65 -6.04
C ALA A 40 16.35 5.67 -7.02
N PRO A 41 17.52 5.38 -7.63
CA PRO A 41 18.23 6.40 -8.42
C PRO A 41 17.48 6.82 -9.69
N VAL A 42 16.76 5.90 -10.33
CA VAL A 42 15.99 6.21 -11.55
C VAL A 42 14.86 7.20 -11.27
N LEU A 43 14.15 7.01 -10.16
CA LEU A 43 13.05 7.87 -9.74
C LEU A 43 13.53 9.08 -8.95
N ASN A 44 14.78 9.06 -8.49
CA ASN A 44 15.33 10.05 -7.57
C ASN A 44 14.44 10.26 -6.33
N LYS A 45 13.99 9.15 -5.76
CA LYS A 45 13.13 9.13 -4.56
C LYS A 45 13.68 8.17 -3.53
N ASP A 46 13.51 8.54 -2.27
CA ASP A 46 13.71 7.61 -1.16
C ASP A 46 12.45 6.75 -0.99
N TYR A 47 12.65 5.52 -0.55
CA TYR A 47 11.55 4.64 -0.21
C TYR A 47 11.88 3.82 1.02
N LEU A 48 10.83 3.41 1.72
CA LEU A 48 10.90 2.52 2.86
C LEU A 48 10.61 1.10 2.36
N ASP A 49 11.58 0.21 2.54
CA ASP A 49 11.44 -1.21 2.23
C ASP A 49 11.17 -1.92 3.55
N PHE A 50 10.11 -2.72 3.65
CA PHE A 50 9.73 -3.33 4.93
C PHE A 50 9.25 -4.77 4.79
N ASP A 51 9.48 -5.54 5.87
CA ASP A 51 8.97 -6.89 6.04
C ASP A 51 8.07 -6.95 7.27
N VAL A 52 6.89 -7.54 7.10
CA VAL A 52 5.92 -7.75 8.18
C VAL A 52 5.47 -9.20 8.20
N VAL A 53 4.88 -9.64 9.30
CA VAL A 53 4.28 -10.97 9.41
C VAL A 53 2.77 -10.81 9.45
N LEU A 54 2.09 -11.42 8.47
CA LEU A 54 0.62 -11.44 8.38
C LEU A 54 0.16 -12.89 8.52
N ALA A 55 -0.66 -13.17 9.53
CA ALA A 55 -1.19 -14.52 9.77
C ALA A 55 -0.09 -15.60 9.76
N GLY A 56 1.05 -15.30 10.38
CA GLY A 56 2.18 -16.20 10.47
C GLY A 56 3.07 -16.28 9.22
N THR A 57 2.76 -15.54 8.17
CA THR A 57 3.54 -15.54 6.93
C THR A 57 4.27 -14.21 6.76
N ARG A 58 5.55 -14.28 6.43
CA ARG A 58 6.36 -13.09 6.15
C ARG A 58 5.99 -12.52 4.79
N ARG A 59 5.72 -11.20 4.76
CA ARG A 59 5.36 -10.47 3.56
C ARG A 59 6.15 -9.18 3.48
N SER A 60 6.44 -8.72 2.27
CA SER A 60 7.20 -7.48 2.09
C SER A 60 6.35 -6.41 1.42
N GLY A 61 6.77 -5.17 1.60
CA GLY A 61 6.17 -4.04 0.93
C GLY A 61 7.16 -2.89 0.84
N ALA A 62 6.74 -1.82 0.19
CA ALA A 62 7.53 -0.61 0.06
C ALA A 62 6.63 0.61 0.04
N TYR A 63 7.11 1.71 0.61
CA TYR A 63 6.44 3.00 0.52
C TYR A 63 7.41 4.03 -0.03
N TYR A 64 7.09 4.57 -1.20
CA TYR A 64 7.86 5.64 -1.81
C TYR A 64 7.40 6.99 -1.28
N GLN A 65 8.31 7.92 -1.08
CA GLN A 65 7.99 9.27 -0.61
C GLN A 65 6.92 9.90 -1.50
N GLY A 66 5.77 10.19 -0.93
CA GLY A 66 4.61 10.72 -1.67
C GLY A 66 3.77 9.70 -2.42
N GLY A 67 4.14 8.42 -2.38
CA GLY A 67 3.49 7.29 -3.06
C GLY A 67 4.35 6.73 -4.19
N PRO A 68 4.10 5.49 -4.60
CA PRO A 68 3.04 4.58 -4.15
C PRO A 68 3.40 3.78 -2.90
N LEU A 69 2.38 3.16 -2.32
CA LEU A 69 2.52 2.04 -1.41
C LEU A 69 2.42 0.76 -2.23
N ILE A 70 3.39 -0.12 -2.09
CA ILE A 70 3.46 -1.39 -2.83
C ILE A 70 3.43 -2.53 -1.81
N LEU A 71 2.53 -3.49 -2.02
CA LEU A 71 2.33 -4.62 -1.11
C LEU A 71 2.47 -5.92 -1.90
N ASN A 72 3.52 -6.69 -1.59
CA ASN A 72 3.96 -7.83 -2.40
C ASN A 72 3.38 -9.16 -1.91
N ASP A 73 3.18 -10.07 -2.86
CA ASP A 73 3.01 -11.51 -2.63
C ASP A 73 1.95 -11.87 -1.58
N GLY A 74 0.80 -11.24 -1.66
CA GLY A 74 -0.33 -11.53 -0.80
C GLY A 74 -1.63 -11.61 -1.59
N ASP A 75 -2.66 -12.15 -0.97
CA ASP A 75 -4.00 -12.10 -1.54
C ASP A 75 -4.77 -10.87 -1.04
N GLU A 76 -5.98 -10.70 -1.53
CA GLU A 76 -6.82 -9.55 -1.21
C GLU A 76 -7.11 -9.49 0.30
N ALA A 77 -7.37 -10.63 0.93
CA ALA A 77 -7.66 -10.70 2.36
C ALA A 77 -6.43 -10.41 3.21
N ASP A 78 -5.23 -10.77 2.72
CA ASP A 78 -3.99 -10.50 3.44
C ASP A 78 -3.74 -9.00 3.59
N TRP A 79 -3.90 -8.24 2.50
CA TRP A 79 -3.47 -6.86 2.45
C TRP A 79 -4.58 -5.82 2.65
N ALA A 80 -5.85 -6.18 2.48
CA ALA A 80 -6.95 -5.22 2.63
C ALA A 80 -6.95 -4.51 3.99
N PRO A 81 -6.71 -5.19 5.13
CA PRO A 81 -6.64 -4.49 6.42
C PRO A 81 -5.50 -3.47 6.49
N THR A 82 -4.35 -3.80 5.90
CA THR A 82 -3.20 -2.89 5.87
C THR A 82 -3.49 -1.67 5.01
N ILE A 83 -4.17 -1.84 3.88
CA ILE A 83 -4.56 -0.73 3.01
C ILE A 83 -5.54 0.19 3.75
N ALA A 84 -6.56 -0.36 4.41
CA ALA A 84 -7.52 0.44 5.18
C ALA A 84 -6.82 1.25 6.26
N TRP A 85 -5.93 0.61 7.00
CA TRP A 85 -5.14 1.27 8.02
C TRP A 85 -4.26 2.38 7.43
N PHE A 86 -3.55 2.08 6.32
CA PHE A 86 -2.65 3.04 5.69
C PHE A 86 -3.41 4.30 5.24
N LEU A 87 -4.58 4.13 4.63
CA LEU A 87 -5.39 5.27 4.20
C LEU A 87 -5.81 6.16 5.36
N SER A 88 -5.94 5.61 6.56
CA SER A 88 -6.25 6.39 7.76
C SER A 88 -5.11 7.31 8.20
N LEU A 89 -3.89 7.10 7.70
CA LEU A 89 -2.74 7.96 7.99
C LEU A 89 -2.75 9.23 7.14
N LEU A 90 -3.52 9.24 6.05
CA LEU A 90 -3.63 10.38 5.16
C LEU A 90 -4.65 11.38 5.72
N PRO A 91 -4.51 12.68 5.41
CA PRO A 91 -5.52 13.66 5.79
C PRO A 91 -6.91 13.28 5.26
N PRO A 92 -7.98 13.57 5.99
CA PRO A 92 -9.34 13.25 5.53
C PRO A 92 -9.62 13.82 4.13
N GLY A 93 -10.24 13.01 3.29
CA GLY A 93 -10.55 13.41 1.91
C GLY A 93 -9.41 13.31 0.92
N THR A 94 -8.25 12.81 1.33
CA THR A 94 -7.12 12.62 0.41
C THR A 94 -7.47 11.51 -0.60
N PRO A 95 -7.41 11.81 -1.92
CA PRO A 95 -7.74 10.81 -2.93
C PRO A 95 -6.65 9.75 -3.05
N ALA A 96 -7.05 8.52 -3.37
CA ALA A 96 -6.14 7.41 -3.63
C ALA A 96 -6.72 6.54 -4.74
N VAL A 97 -5.83 5.91 -5.49
CA VAL A 97 -6.18 4.94 -6.53
C VAL A 97 -5.48 3.63 -6.23
N THR A 98 -6.01 2.55 -6.78
CA THR A 98 -5.40 1.22 -6.59
C THR A 98 -5.41 0.43 -7.89
N MET A 99 -4.46 -0.49 -7.99
CA MET A 99 -4.39 -1.47 -9.05
C MET A 99 -3.69 -2.73 -8.54
N ARG A 100 -3.77 -3.81 -9.31
CA ARG A 100 -2.99 -5.01 -9.03
C ARG A 100 -2.07 -5.30 -10.22
N GLU A 101 -0.92 -5.90 -9.95
CA GLU A 101 0.13 -6.12 -10.95
C GLU A 101 -0.35 -6.97 -12.13
N THR A 102 -1.20 -7.95 -11.88
CA THR A 102 -1.71 -8.84 -12.93
C THR A 102 -2.77 -8.21 -13.82
N ASN A 103 -3.23 -7.01 -13.48
CA ASN A 103 -4.19 -6.24 -14.27
C ASN A 103 -3.83 -4.74 -14.28
N PRO A 104 -2.67 -4.38 -14.83
CA PRO A 104 -2.12 -3.02 -14.68
C PRO A 104 -2.86 -1.94 -15.42
N ASP A 105 -3.73 -2.28 -16.38
CA ASP A 105 -4.50 -1.31 -17.15
C ASP A 105 -5.75 -0.82 -16.39
N GLN A 106 -6.12 -1.50 -15.31
CA GLN A 106 -7.27 -1.15 -14.49
C GLN A 106 -6.82 -0.43 -13.22
N ILE A 107 -6.79 0.91 -13.30
CA ILE A 107 -6.50 1.76 -12.15
C ILE A 107 -7.82 2.39 -11.73
N VAL A 108 -8.25 2.14 -10.50
CA VAL A 108 -9.55 2.59 -10.01
C VAL A 108 -9.42 3.43 -8.75
N PRO A 109 -10.29 4.42 -8.56
CA PRO A 109 -10.27 5.22 -7.34
C PRO A 109 -10.78 4.39 -6.16
N LEU A 110 -10.18 4.61 -4.99
CA LEU A 110 -10.68 4.09 -3.73
C LEU A 110 -11.77 5.03 -3.20
N PRO A 111 -12.85 4.50 -2.62
CA PRO A 111 -13.86 5.36 -2.01
C PRO A 111 -13.28 6.10 -0.79
N ALA A 112 -13.92 7.19 -0.38
CA ALA A 112 -13.52 7.91 0.82
C ALA A 112 -13.77 7.03 2.05
N ASP A 113 -12.77 6.96 2.94
CA ASP A 113 -12.85 6.19 4.19
C ASP A 113 -13.38 4.76 4.00
N PRO A 114 -12.73 3.95 3.13
CA PRO A 114 -13.26 2.61 2.81
C PRO A 114 -13.04 1.65 3.97
N SER A 115 -13.99 0.73 4.15
CA SER A 115 -13.83 -0.38 5.08
C SER A 115 -12.86 -1.43 4.48
N THR A 116 -12.33 -2.28 5.36
CA THR A 116 -11.51 -3.42 4.91
C THR A 116 -12.28 -4.30 3.92
N ALA A 117 -13.55 -4.56 4.18
CA ALA A 117 -14.39 -5.38 3.30
C ALA A 117 -14.57 -4.74 1.92
N GLN A 118 -14.76 -3.42 1.86
CA GLN A 118 -14.89 -2.70 0.60
C GLN A 118 -13.60 -2.77 -0.22
N ILE A 119 -12.46 -2.63 0.44
CA ILE A 119 -11.15 -2.74 -0.22
C ILE A 119 -10.94 -4.15 -0.75
N GLN A 120 -11.21 -5.16 0.07
CA GLN A 120 -11.06 -6.56 -0.35
C GLN A 120 -11.91 -6.85 -1.58
N GLN A 121 -13.18 -6.45 -1.56
CA GLN A 121 -14.09 -6.66 -2.68
C GLN A 121 -13.60 -5.97 -3.95
N LEU A 122 -13.12 -4.74 -3.83
CA LEU A 122 -12.63 -3.99 -4.97
C LEU A 122 -11.39 -4.65 -5.60
N LEU A 123 -10.46 -5.14 -4.76
CA LEU A 123 -9.29 -5.86 -5.25
C LEU A 123 -9.67 -7.18 -5.92
N GLU A 124 -10.67 -7.88 -5.39
CA GLU A 124 -11.20 -9.11 -6.01
C GLU A 124 -11.83 -8.82 -7.37
N GLU A 125 -12.56 -7.71 -7.50
CA GLU A 125 -13.17 -7.30 -8.76
C GLU A 125 -12.12 -6.92 -9.83
N LEU A 126 -10.95 -6.47 -9.41
CA LEU A 126 -9.85 -6.15 -10.32
C LEU A 126 -9.10 -7.39 -10.81
N ALA A 127 -9.33 -8.55 -10.22
CA ALA A 127 -8.69 -9.78 -10.67
C ALA A 127 -9.21 -10.16 -12.06
N LEU A 128 -8.29 -10.56 -12.95
CA LEU A 128 -8.67 -11.09 -14.25
C LEU A 128 -9.28 -12.47 -14.09
N PRO A 129 -10.33 -12.80 -14.87
CA PRO A 129 -10.97 -14.13 -14.81
C PRO A 129 -10.05 -15.25 -15.26
#